data_27096b5e6a678911db0e9e5d337928ad
#
_entry.id   27096b5e6a678911db0e9e5d337928ad
#
_cell.length_a   1.000
_cell.length_b   1.000
_cell.length_c   1.000
_cell.angle_alpha   90.00
_cell.angle_beta   90.00
_cell.angle_gamma   90.00
#
_symmetry.space_group_name_H-M   'P 1'
#
loop_
_entity.id
_entity.type
_entity.pdbx_description
1 polymer ?
#
loop_
_entity_poly.entity_id
_entity_poly.type
_entity_poly.pdbx_seq_one_letter_code
_entity_poly.pdbx_strand_id
1 'polypeptide(L)'
;MKNIPNIFTLLNLFFGCIAIIYILQNGITISYTEEGAQFINLPERIWMASLFIGLAAIVDFFDGFVARTFKASSALGKQLDSLADVVSFGVAPGLIVYQFLRMSFARDQDGIDISMLWLLPALLVPCAAAYRLGKFNLDEQQQYGFKGVPTPAAGLLLASMPLIYWYANQQVIVDIVLNKWFLYALIIAVSLLMTSNLPLMSLKFSDYSIKNNLSKIMLLVISVLLILVLKWLAVPVIFILYIILSLITVRRQPKM
;
A
#
# COMPACT_ATOMS: atom_id res chain seq x y z
N MET A 1 19.97 -2.10 -24.85
CA MET A 1 19.30 -1.16 -23.92
C MET A 1 17.81 -1.43 -23.67
N LYS A 2 17.10 -2.19 -24.53
CA LYS A 2 15.65 -2.47 -24.37
C LYS A 2 15.27 -3.28 -23.11
N ASN A 3 16.20 -3.99 -22.49
CA ASN A 3 15.94 -4.88 -21.35
C ASN A 3 16.28 -4.25 -19.98
N ILE A 4 16.84 -3.04 -19.95
CA ILE A 4 17.22 -2.39 -18.68
C ILE A 4 15.99 -2.12 -17.78
N PRO A 5 14.85 -1.60 -18.29
CA PRO A 5 13.66 -1.44 -17.46
C PRO A 5 13.20 -2.76 -16.82
N ASN A 6 13.21 -3.86 -17.58
CA ASN A 6 12.77 -5.17 -17.06
C ASN A 6 13.59 -5.65 -15.85
N ILE A 7 14.86 -5.22 -15.72
CA ILE A 7 15.69 -5.56 -14.56
C ILE A 7 15.15 -4.84 -13.31
N PHE A 8 14.75 -3.57 -13.43
CA PHE A 8 14.15 -2.83 -12.33
C PHE A 8 12.81 -3.47 -11.92
N THR A 9 11.99 -3.84 -12.90
CA THR A 9 10.71 -4.53 -12.65
C THR A 9 10.93 -5.85 -11.89
N LEU A 10 11.93 -6.65 -12.30
CA LEU A 10 12.27 -7.89 -11.59
C LEU A 10 12.86 -7.62 -10.20
N LEU A 11 13.56 -6.52 -10.00
CA LEU A 11 14.06 -6.11 -8.68
C LEU A 11 12.91 -5.64 -7.77
N ASN A 12 11.90 -4.95 -8.31
CA ASN A 12 10.64 -4.66 -7.59
C ASN A 12 10.02 -5.97 -7.09
N LEU A 13 9.81 -6.96 -7.98
CA LEU A 13 9.28 -8.28 -7.63
C LEU A 13 10.14 -8.96 -6.55
N PHE A 14 11.45 -8.93 -6.69
CA PHE A 14 12.39 -9.54 -5.74
C PHE A 14 12.22 -8.94 -4.33
N PHE A 15 12.13 -7.61 -4.20
CA PHE A 15 11.87 -6.97 -2.92
C PHE A 15 10.49 -7.32 -2.36
N GLY A 16 9.47 -7.43 -3.21
CA GLY A 16 8.15 -7.93 -2.82
C GLY A 16 8.21 -9.34 -2.24
N CYS A 17 8.97 -10.23 -2.87
CA CYS A 17 9.17 -11.60 -2.36
C CYS A 17 9.91 -11.62 -1.02
N ILE A 18 10.95 -10.78 -0.84
CA ILE A 18 11.64 -10.65 0.46
C ILE A 18 10.67 -10.15 1.54
N ALA A 19 9.82 -9.17 1.21
CA ALA A 19 8.80 -8.69 2.15
C ALA A 19 7.88 -9.83 2.59
N ILE A 20 7.41 -10.68 1.66
CA ILE A 20 6.57 -11.85 1.97
C ILE A 20 7.31 -12.82 2.89
N ILE A 21 8.60 -13.09 2.66
CA ILE A 21 9.41 -13.95 3.53
C ILE A 21 9.41 -13.39 4.96
N TYR A 22 9.66 -12.08 5.12
CA TYR A 22 9.62 -11.45 6.44
C TYR A 22 8.23 -11.51 7.10
N ILE A 23 7.15 -11.45 6.35
CA ILE A 23 5.79 -11.58 6.87
C ILE A 23 5.50 -13.01 7.32
N LEU A 24 5.98 -14.02 6.59
CA LEU A 24 5.70 -15.43 6.85
C LEU A 24 6.57 -16.04 7.94
N GLN A 25 7.82 -15.56 8.10
CA GLN A 25 8.75 -16.07 9.12
C GLN A 25 8.34 -15.73 10.56
N ASN A 26 7.21 -15.11 10.73
CA ASN A 26 6.76 -14.55 11.97
C ASN A 26 5.78 -15.49 12.69
N GLY A 27 6.27 -16.23 13.70
CA GLY A 27 5.43 -16.89 14.69
C GLY A 27 4.79 -15.85 15.64
N ILE A 28 3.53 -16.00 15.99
CA ILE A 28 2.93 -15.27 17.11
C ILE A 28 3.39 -15.96 18.38
N THR A 29 4.14 -15.25 19.22
CA THR A 29 4.50 -15.74 20.55
C THR A 29 3.58 -15.13 21.59
N ILE A 30 3.00 -16.00 22.42
CA ILE A 30 2.16 -15.59 23.53
C ILE A 30 2.99 -15.75 24.79
N SER A 31 3.19 -14.67 25.50
CA SER A 31 3.79 -14.68 26.83
C SER A 31 2.73 -14.31 27.86
N TYR A 32 2.75 -14.97 29.00
CA TYR A 32 1.87 -14.66 30.13
C TYR A 32 2.69 -13.92 31.19
N THR A 33 2.11 -12.86 31.77
CA THR A 33 2.68 -12.25 32.98
C THR A 33 2.40 -13.12 34.19
N GLU A 34 3.12 -12.87 35.29
CA GLU A 34 2.88 -13.50 36.59
C GLU A 34 1.45 -13.28 37.10
N GLU A 35 0.80 -12.22 36.64
CA GLU A 35 -0.61 -11.88 36.93
C GLU A 35 -1.62 -12.55 35.98
N GLY A 36 -1.17 -13.41 35.06
CA GLY A 36 -2.01 -14.12 34.08
C GLY A 36 -2.46 -13.27 32.88
N ALA A 37 -1.98 -12.04 32.75
CA ALA A 37 -2.29 -11.22 31.58
C ALA A 37 -1.53 -11.76 30.34
N GLN A 38 -2.28 -11.89 29.25
CA GLN A 38 -1.79 -12.43 27.99
C GLN A 38 -1.13 -11.32 27.15
N PHE A 39 0.18 -11.44 26.89
CA PHE A 39 0.89 -10.57 25.96
C PHE A 39 1.14 -11.29 24.65
N ILE A 40 0.75 -10.63 23.56
CA ILE A 40 0.99 -11.10 22.20
C ILE A 40 2.17 -10.32 21.66
N ASN A 41 3.30 -11.01 21.48
CA ASN A 41 4.45 -10.43 20.84
C ASN A 41 4.34 -10.64 19.33
N LEU A 42 4.32 -9.53 18.59
CA LEU A 42 4.64 -9.54 17.18
C LEU A 42 6.07 -9.98 16.98
N PRO A 43 6.29 -10.73 15.91
CA PRO A 43 7.62 -11.00 15.47
C PRO A 43 8.35 -9.68 15.20
N GLU A 44 9.48 -9.52 15.84
CA GLU A 44 10.30 -8.31 15.83
C GLU A 44 10.66 -7.79 14.43
N ARG A 45 10.41 -8.57 13.38
CA ARG A 45 10.91 -8.27 12.03
C ARG A 45 9.83 -7.93 10.99
N ILE A 46 8.54 -7.90 11.35
CA ILE A 46 7.50 -7.59 10.36
C ILE A 46 7.65 -6.16 9.77
N TRP A 47 8.24 -5.23 10.53
CA TRP A 47 8.54 -3.89 10.04
C TRP A 47 9.55 -3.89 8.87
N MET A 48 10.42 -4.92 8.79
CA MET A 48 11.32 -5.11 7.65
C MET A 48 10.54 -5.32 6.35
N ALA A 49 9.40 -6.01 6.41
CA ALA A 49 8.55 -6.16 5.23
C ALA A 49 8.09 -4.80 4.69
N SER A 50 7.73 -3.87 5.58
CA SER A 50 7.36 -2.50 5.20
C SER A 50 8.51 -1.78 4.48
N LEU A 51 9.76 -1.94 4.94
CA LEU A 51 10.92 -1.37 4.28
C LEU A 51 11.13 -1.96 2.88
N PHE A 52 11.01 -3.29 2.73
CA PHE A 52 11.18 -3.92 1.43
C PHE A 52 10.05 -3.56 0.44
N ILE A 53 8.80 -3.38 0.92
CA ILE A 53 7.71 -2.83 0.09
C ILE A 53 8.03 -1.37 -0.31
N GLY A 54 8.60 -0.58 0.60
CA GLY A 54 9.07 0.77 0.30
C GLY A 54 10.17 0.80 -0.74
N LEU A 55 11.16 -0.12 -0.65
CA LEU A 55 12.21 -0.28 -1.65
C LEU A 55 11.64 -0.71 -3.01
N ALA A 56 10.66 -1.64 -3.00
CA ALA A 56 9.95 -2.03 -4.20
C ALA A 56 9.29 -0.83 -4.89
N ALA A 57 8.64 0.06 -4.12
CA ALA A 57 8.02 1.28 -4.65
C ALA A 57 9.02 2.28 -5.23
N ILE A 58 10.21 2.40 -4.61
CA ILE A 58 11.29 3.24 -5.14
C ILE A 58 11.79 2.69 -6.48
N VAL A 59 12.01 1.38 -6.55
CA VAL A 59 12.50 0.71 -7.78
C VAL A 59 11.45 0.78 -8.90
N ASP A 60 10.18 0.60 -8.60
CA ASP A 60 9.04 0.77 -9.51
C ASP A 60 9.00 2.19 -10.10
N PHE A 61 9.19 3.20 -9.25
CA PHE A 61 9.27 4.58 -9.72
C PHE A 61 10.43 4.78 -10.72
N PHE A 62 11.61 4.21 -10.44
CA PHE A 62 12.78 4.29 -11.32
C PHE A 62 12.58 3.52 -12.62
N ASP A 63 11.93 2.35 -12.60
CA ASP A 63 11.56 1.59 -13.80
C ASP A 63 10.74 2.46 -14.76
N GLY A 64 9.63 3.04 -14.27
CA GLY A 64 8.79 3.93 -15.07
C GLY A 64 9.54 5.19 -15.54
N PHE A 65 10.51 5.71 -14.79
CA PHE A 65 11.35 6.83 -15.20
C PHE A 65 12.32 6.43 -16.33
N VAL A 66 13.04 5.33 -16.15
CA VAL A 66 14.01 4.80 -17.12
C VAL A 66 13.32 4.42 -18.43
N ALA A 67 12.18 3.71 -18.36
CA ALA A 67 11.41 3.31 -19.54
C ALA A 67 10.99 4.52 -20.40
N ARG A 68 10.57 5.62 -19.78
CA ARG A 68 10.23 6.88 -20.47
C ARG A 68 11.43 7.58 -21.06
N THR A 69 12.53 7.70 -20.28
CA THR A 69 13.74 8.43 -20.70
C THR A 69 14.40 7.76 -21.89
N PHE A 70 14.47 6.43 -21.90
CA PHE A 70 15.11 5.66 -22.97
C PHE A 70 14.14 5.21 -24.08
N LYS A 71 12.85 5.61 -24.00
CA LYS A 71 11.79 5.16 -24.95
C LYS A 71 11.80 3.63 -25.12
N ALA A 72 12.08 2.91 -24.04
CA ALA A 72 12.31 1.47 -24.04
C ALA A 72 11.07 0.68 -23.54
N SER A 73 9.85 1.20 -23.77
CA SER A 73 8.62 0.49 -23.44
C SER A 73 8.44 -0.73 -24.34
N SER A 74 8.11 -1.87 -23.75
CA SER A 74 7.79 -3.11 -24.46
C SER A 74 6.49 -3.72 -23.92
N ALA A 75 5.78 -4.50 -24.77
CA ALA A 75 4.57 -5.22 -24.34
C ALA A 75 4.88 -6.19 -23.19
N LEU A 76 6.01 -6.88 -23.24
CA LEU A 76 6.47 -7.76 -22.17
C LEU A 76 6.77 -6.97 -20.90
N GLY A 77 7.46 -5.83 -20.98
CA GLY A 77 7.76 -4.97 -19.82
C GLY A 77 6.49 -4.52 -19.09
N LYS A 78 5.45 -4.10 -19.82
CA LYS A 78 4.15 -3.72 -19.25
C LYS A 78 3.47 -4.88 -18.50
N GLN A 79 3.59 -6.11 -18.99
CA GLN A 79 3.02 -7.28 -18.32
C GLN A 79 3.82 -7.66 -17.07
N LEU A 80 5.17 -7.65 -17.17
CA LEU A 80 6.04 -7.91 -16.02
C LEU A 80 5.81 -6.90 -14.89
N ASP A 81 5.68 -5.61 -15.23
CA ASP A 81 5.38 -4.52 -14.31
C ASP A 81 4.10 -4.81 -13.50
N SER A 82 3.01 -5.13 -14.21
CA SER A 82 1.75 -5.48 -13.55
C SER A 82 1.85 -6.73 -12.66
N LEU A 83 2.60 -7.74 -13.08
CA LEU A 83 2.81 -8.96 -12.28
C LEU A 83 3.64 -8.67 -11.02
N ALA A 84 4.70 -7.88 -11.15
CA ALA A 84 5.51 -7.43 -10.02
C ALA A 84 4.70 -6.61 -9.02
N ASP A 85 3.88 -5.68 -9.52
CA ASP A 85 3.02 -4.81 -8.72
C ASP A 85 1.97 -5.60 -7.94
N VAL A 86 1.36 -6.63 -8.54
CA VAL A 86 0.42 -7.51 -7.81
C VAL A 86 1.11 -8.15 -6.61
N VAL A 87 2.35 -8.61 -6.75
CA VAL A 87 3.09 -9.25 -5.65
C VAL A 87 3.50 -8.22 -4.61
N SER A 88 4.18 -7.15 -5.03
CA SER A 88 4.81 -6.19 -4.13
C SER A 88 3.79 -5.27 -3.42
N PHE A 89 2.71 -4.88 -4.12
CA PHE A 89 1.72 -3.92 -3.62
C PHE A 89 0.32 -4.51 -3.42
N GLY A 90 0.11 -5.77 -3.77
CA GLY A 90 -1.13 -6.50 -3.52
C GLY A 90 -0.93 -7.62 -2.51
N VAL A 91 -0.14 -8.64 -2.86
CA VAL A 91 0.04 -9.85 -2.03
C VAL A 91 0.76 -9.53 -0.73
N ALA A 92 1.93 -8.89 -0.78
CA ALA A 92 2.71 -8.60 0.42
C ALA A 92 1.93 -7.71 1.42
N PRO A 93 1.31 -6.58 1.03
CA PRO A 93 0.47 -5.79 1.94
C PRO A 93 -0.78 -6.53 2.42
N GLY A 94 -1.41 -7.35 1.57
CA GLY A 94 -2.54 -8.19 1.96
C GLY A 94 -2.17 -9.19 3.07
N LEU A 95 -0.97 -9.78 2.98
CA LEU A 95 -0.43 -10.68 4.01
C LEU A 95 -0.05 -9.93 5.31
N ILE A 96 0.37 -8.65 5.23
CA ILE A 96 0.52 -7.81 6.44
C ILE A 96 -0.83 -7.73 7.17
N VAL A 97 -1.90 -7.35 6.47
CA VAL A 97 -3.23 -7.24 7.08
C VAL A 97 -3.73 -8.59 7.60
N TYR A 98 -3.44 -9.69 6.90
CA TYR A 98 -3.71 -11.05 7.38
C TYR A 98 -3.04 -11.32 8.73
N GLN A 99 -1.76 -10.96 8.90
CA GLN A 99 -1.05 -11.12 10.17
C GLN A 99 -1.63 -10.23 11.27
N PHE A 100 -2.04 -9.00 10.94
CA PHE A 100 -2.69 -8.10 11.90
C PHE A 100 -4.06 -8.63 12.35
N LEU A 101 -4.84 -9.25 11.45
CA LEU A 101 -6.07 -9.94 11.82
C LEU A 101 -5.79 -11.10 12.77
N ARG A 102 -4.80 -11.96 12.46
CA ARG A 102 -4.39 -13.04 13.36
C ARG A 102 -4.06 -12.55 14.76
N MET A 103 -3.30 -11.45 14.85
CA MET A 103 -2.96 -10.84 16.13
C MET A 103 -4.15 -10.25 16.86
N SER A 104 -5.05 -9.59 16.11
CA SER A 104 -6.26 -9.03 16.67
C SER A 104 -7.12 -10.12 17.33
N PHE A 105 -7.28 -11.24 16.64
CA PHE A 105 -8.02 -12.37 17.20
C PHE A 105 -7.27 -13.07 18.35
N ALA A 106 -5.96 -13.22 18.28
CA ALA A 106 -5.18 -13.82 19.33
C ALA A 106 -5.24 -13.06 20.68
N ARG A 107 -5.75 -11.82 20.68
CA ARG A 107 -6.08 -11.06 21.91
C ARG A 107 -7.34 -11.55 22.60
N ASP A 108 -8.23 -12.25 21.91
CA ASP A 108 -9.44 -12.84 22.49
C ASP A 108 -9.08 -14.18 23.18
N GLN A 109 -9.80 -14.59 24.22
CA GLN A 109 -9.48 -15.79 25.02
C GLN A 109 -9.33 -17.09 24.22
N ASP A 110 -10.12 -17.25 23.14
CA ASP A 110 -10.09 -18.42 22.26
C ASP A 110 -9.49 -18.11 20.88
N GLY A 111 -8.79 -16.99 20.76
CA GLY A 111 -8.41 -16.42 19.46
C GLY A 111 -7.29 -17.14 18.72
N ILE A 112 -6.60 -18.12 19.36
CA ILE A 112 -5.52 -18.89 18.73
C ILE A 112 -6.10 -19.92 17.77
N ASP A 113 -7.24 -20.53 18.11
CA ASP A 113 -7.92 -21.58 17.36
C ASP A 113 -8.97 -21.04 16.37
N ILE A 114 -8.84 -19.77 16.01
CA ILE A 114 -9.81 -19.15 15.11
C ILE A 114 -9.83 -19.81 13.74
N SER A 115 -11.04 -20.01 13.22
CA SER A 115 -11.21 -20.51 11.85
C SER A 115 -10.53 -19.57 10.84
N MET A 116 -9.77 -20.16 9.92
CA MET A 116 -9.11 -19.44 8.82
C MET A 116 -10.09 -18.58 8.01
N LEU A 117 -11.38 -18.93 7.98
CA LEU A 117 -12.42 -18.18 7.27
C LEU A 117 -12.49 -16.70 7.70
N TRP A 118 -12.23 -16.39 8.98
CA TRP A 118 -12.19 -15.01 9.48
C TRP A 118 -10.98 -14.20 9.01
N LEU A 119 -9.95 -14.88 8.54
CA LEU A 119 -8.71 -14.25 8.04
C LEU A 119 -8.71 -14.06 6.52
N LEU A 120 -9.52 -14.87 5.79
CA LEU A 120 -9.60 -14.81 4.33
C LEU A 120 -9.97 -13.44 3.75
N PRO A 121 -10.76 -12.57 4.41
CA PRO A 121 -11.05 -11.24 3.88
C PRO A 121 -9.81 -10.42 3.54
N ALA A 122 -8.67 -10.64 4.20
CA ALA A 122 -7.41 -9.98 3.85
C ALA A 122 -6.98 -10.24 2.39
N LEU A 123 -7.36 -11.39 1.81
CA LEU A 123 -7.06 -11.75 0.44
C LEU A 123 -7.87 -10.97 -0.61
N LEU A 124 -8.88 -10.19 -0.19
CA LEU A 124 -9.54 -9.25 -1.09
C LEU A 124 -8.60 -8.17 -1.61
N VAL A 125 -7.57 -7.81 -0.82
CA VAL A 125 -6.57 -6.81 -1.23
C VAL A 125 -5.79 -7.24 -2.48
N PRO A 126 -5.10 -8.41 -2.52
CA PRO A 126 -4.43 -8.85 -3.73
C PRO A 126 -5.40 -9.11 -4.90
N CYS A 127 -6.61 -9.58 -4.65
CA CYS A 127 -7.63 -9.76 -5.69
C CYS A 127 -8.02 -8.41 -6.31
N ALA A 128 -8.26 -7.39 -5.50
CA ALA A 128 -8.57 -6.04 -5.97
C ALA A 128 -7.39 -5.40 -6.72
N ALA A 129 -6.15 -5.62 -6.25
CA ALA A 129 -4.94 -5.15 -6.93
C ALA A 129 -4.80 -5.78 -8.33
N ALA A 130 -4.95 -7.11 -8.42
CA ALA A 130 -4.88 -7.85 -9.69
C ALA A 130 -5.99 -7.39 -10.67
N TYR A 131 -7.23 -7.28 -10.19
CA TYR A 131 -8.35 -6.80 -11.00
C TYR A 131 -8.11 -5.37 -11.53
N ARG A 132 -7.63 -4.47 -10.67
CA ARG A 132 -7.32 -3.09 -11.04
C ARG A 132 -6.24 -3.03 -12.11
N LEU A 133 -5.13 -3.75 -11.96
CA LEU A 133 -4.02 -3.76 -12.91
C LEU A 133 -4.44 -4.40 -14.24
N GLY A 134 -5.23 -5.47 -14.20
CA GLY A 134 -5.82 -6.05 -15.41
C GLY A 134 -6.71 -5.06 -16.15
N LYS A 135 -7.60 -4.35 -15.44
CA LYS A 135 -8.45 -3.31 -16.01
C LYS A 135 -7.63 -2.15 -16.59
N PHE A 136 -6.60 -1.72 -15.88
CA PHE A 136 -5.70 -0.65 -16.34
C PHE A 136 -4.95 -1.02 -17.62
N ASN A 137 -4.55 -2.28 -17.78
CA ASN A 137 -3.84 -2.74 -18.96
C ASN A 137 -4.71 -2.80 -20.22
N LEU A 138 -6.04 -2.95 -20.06
CA LEU A 138 -7.01 -3.00 -21.15
C LEU A 138 -7.55 -1.62 -21.54
N ASP A 139 -7.48 -0.62 -20.66
CA ASP A 139 -8.07 0.70 -20.91
C ASP A 139 -7.10 1.63 -21.65
N GLU A 140 -7.26 1.75 -22.95
CA GLU A 140 -6.46 2.63 -23.83
C GLU A 140 -6.73 4.13 -23.57
N GLN A 141 -7.85 4.47 -22.92
CA GLN A 141 -8.27 5.86 -22.70
C GLN A 141 -7.70 6.49 -21.43
N GLN A 142 -6.97 5.75 -20.59
CA GLN A 142 -6.42 6.27 -19.32
C GLN A 142 -5.21 7.22 -19.47
N GLN A 143 -4.94 7.73 -20.65
CA GLN A 143 -3.84 8.70 -20.84
C GLN A 143 -4.06 10.03 -20.10
N TYR A 144 -5.30 10.37 -19.72
CA TYR A 144 -5.65 11.69 -19.17
C TYR A 144 -6.10 11.70 -17.70
N GLY A 145 -6.16 10.55 -17.00
CA GLY A 145 -6.53 10.49 -15.59
C GLY A 145 -6.53 9.08 -15.02
N PHE A 146 -6.27 8.96 -13.72
CA PHE A 146 -6.37 7.68 -13.04
C PHE A 146 -7.81 7.43 -12.57
N LYS A 147 -8.35 6.25 -12.88
CA LYS A 147 -9.60 5.75 -12.31
C LYS A 147 -9.25 4.80 -11.15
N GLY A 148 -9.70 5.13 -9.95
CA GLY A 148 -9.40 4.38 -8.73
C GLY A 148 -8.00 4.61 -8.16
N VAL A 149 -7.80 4.21 -6.89
CA VAL A 149 -6.53 4.40 -6.18
C VAL A 149 -5.42 3.55 -6.80
N PRO A 150 -4.21 4.11 -7.04
CA PRO A 150 -3.06 3.35 -7.53
C PRO A 150 -2.69 2.20 -6.60
N THR A 151 -2.38 1.02 -7.17
CA THR A 151 -1.98 -0.17 -6.39
C THR A 151 -0.77 0.11 -5.48
N PRO A 152 0.31 0.81 -5.93
CA PRO A 152 1.40 1.16 -5.04
C PRO A 152 0.98 2.05 -3.86
N ALA A 153 0.05 2.99 -4.08
CA ALA A 153 -0.42 3.87 -3.00
C ALA A 153 -1.22 3.09 -1.94
N ALA A 154 -2.10 2.18 -2.37
CA ALA A 154 -2.83 1.28 -1.48
C ALA A 154 -1.88 0.32 -0.74
N GLY A 155 -0.91 -0.24 -1.45
CA GLY A 155 0.12 -1.11 -0.88
C GLY A 155 0.96 -0.42 0.18
N LEU A 156 1.43 0.81 -0.07
CA LEU A 156 2.20 1.60 0.88
C LEU A 156 1.38 2.00 2.12
N LEU A 157 0.08 2.31 1.95
CA LEU A 157 -0.81 2.53 3.08
C LEU A 157 -0.83 1.33 4.01
N LEU A 158 -1.07 0.12 3.49
CA LEU A 158 -1.12 -1.10 4.30
C LEU A 158 0.26 -1.48 4.85
N ALA A 159 1.33 -1.27 4.08
CA ALA A 159 2.70 -1.47 4.51
C ALA A 159 3.15 -0.50 5.60
N SER A 160 2.47 0.62 5.81
CA SER A 160 2.77 1.52 6.94
C SER A 160 2.30 0.97 8.30
N MET A 161 1.36 0.02 8.33
CA MET A 161 0.78 -0.50 9.56
C MET A 161 1.81 -1.12 10.54
N PRO A 162 2.76 -1.98 10.10
CA PRO A 162 3.80 -2.49 10.99
C PRO A 162 4.68 -1.40 11.58
N LEU A 163 4.99 -0.36 10.80
CA LEU A 163 5.79 0.76 11.27
C LEU A 163 5.02 1.63 12.26
N ILE A 164 3.72 1.88 12.00
CA ILE A 164 2.85 2.58 12.94
C ILE A 164 2.76 1.80 14.24
N TYR A 165 2.50 0.50 14.18
CA TYR A 165 2.40 -0.36 15.36
C TYR A 165 3.71 -0.36 16.17
N TRP A 166 4.85 -0.54 15.51
CA TRP A 166 6.16 -0.68 16.17
C TRP A 166 6.64 0.63 16.82
N TYR A 167 6.34 1.77 16.19
CA TYR A 167 6.76 3.08 16.68
C TYR A 167 5.64 3.85 17.39
N ALA A 168 4.49 3.23 17.66
CA ALA A 168 3.41 3.86 18.40
C ALA A 168 3.78 4.01 19.88
N ASN A 169 3.86 5.25 20.35
CA ASN A 169 4.07 5.56 21.77
C ASN A 169 2.76 5.60 22.56
N GLN A 170 1.61 5.49 21.89
CA GLN A 170 0.28 5.60 22.50
C GLN A 170 -0.48 4.30 22.35
N GLN A 171 -0.94 3.75 23.46
CA GLN A 171 -1.72 2.50 23.50
C GLN A 171 -2.98 2.58 22.61
N VAL A 172 -3.62 3.74 22.56
CA VAL A 172 -4.81 3.98 21.72
C VAL A 172 -4.56 3.66 20.25
N ILE A 173 -3.37 4.02 19.71
CA ILE A 173 -3.00 3.73 18.31
C ILE A 173 -2.86 2.22 18.10
N VAL A 174 -2.20 1.54 19.04
CA VAL A 174 -2.05 0.08 19.03
C VAL A 174 -3.41 -0.60 19.03
N ASP A 175 -4.32 -0.15 19.88
CA ASP A 175 -5.67 -0.72 20.00
C ASP A 175 -6.51 -0.50 18.74
N ILE A 176 -6.37 0.65 18.07
CA ILE A 176 -7.04 0.91 16.79
C ILE A 176 -6.49 -0.03 15.70
N VAL A 177 -5.15 -0.10 15.56
CA VAL A 177 -4.48 -0.88 14.50
C VAL A 177 -4.72 -2.38 14.68
N LEU A 178 -4.90 -2.85 15.92
CA LEU A 178 -5.23 -4.24 16.24
C LEU A 178 -6.73 -4.49 16.43
N ASN A 179 -7.61 -3.54 16.09
CA ASN A 179 -9.03 -3.76 16.14
C ASN A 179 -9.52 -4.50 14.90
N LYS A 180 -10.11 -5.71 15.06
CA LYS A 180 -10.59 -6.54 13.94
C LYS A 180 -11.61 -5.83 13.04
N TRP A 181 -12.50 -5.02 13.61
CA TRP A 181 -13.50 -4.29 12.85
C TRP A 181 -12.88 -3.15 12.03
N PHE A 182 -11.89 -2.46 12.60
CA PHE A 182 -11.10 -1.48 11.86
C PHE A 182 -10.37 -2.14 10.69
N LEU A 183 -9.74 -3.31 10.90
CA LEU A 183 -9.03 -4.06 9.86
C LEU A 183 -9.98 -4.50 8.73
N TYR A 184 -11.16 -5.02 9.05
CA TYR A 184 -12.16 -5.37 8.04
C TYR A 184 -12.64 -4.15 7.26
N ALA A 185 -12.94 -3.05 7.95
CA ALA A 185 -13.32 -1.80 7.30
C ALA A 185 -12.21 -1.28 6.36
N LEU A 186 -10.95 -1.37 6.78
CA LEU A 186 -9.78 -0.98 5.98
C LEU A 186 -9.63 -1.86 4.74
N ILE A 187 -9.75 -3.20 4.87
CA ILE A 187 -9.71 -4.15 3.76
C ILE A 187 -10.77 -3.79 2.71
N ILE A 188 -12.01 -3.61 3.15
CA ILE A 188 -13.13 -3.30 2.27
C ILE A 188 -12.92 -1.94 1.60
N ALA A 189 -12.57 -0.91 2.37
CA ALA A 189 -12.36 0.44 1.87
C ALA A 189 -11.24 0.49 0.82
N VAL A 190 -10.07 -0.12 1.10
CA VAL A 190 -8.92 -0.13 0.18
C VAL A 190 -9.27 -0.92 -1.09
N SER A 191 -9.92 -2.08 -0.97
CA SER A 191 -10.31 -2.90 -2.11
C SER A 191 -11.32 -2.19 -3.01
N LEU A 192 -12.33 -1.53 -2.43
CA LEU A 192 -13.30 -0.73 -3.17
C LEU A 192 -12.68 0.51 -3.81
N LEU A 193 -11.78 1.20 -3.11
CA LEU A 193 -11.08 2.37 -3.67
C LEU A 193 -10.19 2.00 -4.86
N MET A 194 -9.49 0.86 -4.81
CA MET A 194 -8.68 0.37 -5.93
C MET A 194 -9.55 0.02 -7.16
N THR A 195 -10.69 -0.62 -6.95
CA THR A 195 -11.56 -1.09 -8.05
C THR A 195 -12.56 -0.05 -8.53
N SER A 196 -12.69 1.07 -7.81
CA SER A 196 -13.61 2.17 -8.12
C SER A 196 -13.24 2.90 -9.41
N ASN A 197 -14.21 3.64 -9.96
CA ASN A 197 -13.99 4.55 -11.08
C ASN A 197 -13.78 6.01 -10.60
N LEU A 198 -13.36 6.21 -9.35
CA LEU A 198 -13.11 7.54 -8.79
C LEU A 198 -12.03 8.26 -9.63
N PRO A 199 -12.33 9.44 -10.16
CA PRO A 199 -11.33 10.21 -10.89
C PRO A 199 -10.32 10.79 -9.92
N LEU A 200 -9.09 10.32 -9.99
CA LEU A 200 -8.01 10.79 -9.13
C LEU A 200 -6.97 11.58 -9.92
N MET A 201 -6.40 12.56 -9.24
CA MET A 201 -5.36 13.43 -9.78
C MET A 201 -4.10 12.63 -10.09
N SER A 202 -3.59 12.76 -11.32
CA SER A 202 -2.26 12.23 -11.65
C SER A 202 -1.18 13.03 -10.90
N LEU A 203 -0.29 12.35 -10.20
CA LEU A 203 0.87 12.96 -9.54
C LEU A 203 1.97 13.36 -10.53
N LYS A 204 1.85 12.97 -11.81
CA LYS A 204 2.79 13.36 -12.85
C LYS A 204 2.65 14.85 -13.15
N PHE A 205 3.77 15.56 -13.23
CA PHE A 205 3.80 16.94 -13.70
C PHE A 205 3.60 16.95 -15.22
N SER A 206 2.58 17.66 -15.67
CA SER A 206 2.28 17.81 -17.12
C SER A 206 3.04 18.96 -17.75
N ASP A 207 3.34 20.00 -16.95
CA ASP A 207 4.11 21.18 -17.34
C ASP A 207 4.88 21.73 -16.13
N TYR A 208 5.76 22.71 -16.36
CA TYR A 208 6.53 23.36 -15.30
C TYR A 208 5.81 24.57 -14.67
N SER A 209 4.53 24.79 -15.00
CA SER A 209 3.75 25.91 -14.47
C SER A 209 3.31 25.62 -13.03
N ILE A 210 3.69 26.49 -12.09
CA ILE A 210 3.28 26.41 -10.68
C ILE A 210 1.75 26.47 -10.56
N LYS A 211 1.10 27.31 -11.36
CA LYS A 211 -0.35 27.51 -11.31
C LYS A 211 -1.14 26.24 -11.65
N ASN A 212 -0.68 25.49 -12.65
CA ASN A 212 -1.33 24.24 -13.08
C ASN A 212 -1.03 23.06 -12.14
N ASN A 213 0.06 23.13 -11.38
CA ASN A 213 0.50 22.07 -10.46
C ASN A 213 0.30 22.43 -8.98
N LEU A 214 -0.44 23.50 -8.66
CA LEU A 214 -0.59 24.02 -7.31
C LEU A 214 -1.07 22.93 -6.33
N SER A 215 -2.08 22.13 -6.68
CA SER A 215 -2.60 21.06 -5.83
C SER A 215 -1.55 19.96 -5.54
N LYS A 216 -0.69 19.65 -6.52
CA LYS A 216 0.39 18.66 -6.37
C LYS A 216 1.51 19.20 -5.47
N ILE A 217 1.88 20.47 -5.67
CA ILE A 217 2.88 21.16 -4.85
C ILE A 217 2.38 21.29 -3.41
N MET A 218 1.12 21.68 -3.21
CA MET A 218 0.50 21.71 -1.88
C MET A 218 0.53 20.34 -1.21
N LEU A 219 0.14 19.28 -1.93
CA LEU A 219 0.19 17.91 -1.41
C LEU A 219 1.61 17.55 -0.98
N LEU A 220 2.61 17.85 -1.81
CA LEU A 220 4.00 17.54 -1.52
C LEU A 220 4.50 18.28 -0.27
N VAL A 221 4.27 19.59 -0.19
CA VAL A 221 4.69 20.42 0.98
C VAL A 221 4.01 19.94 2.26
N ILE A 222 2.69 19.71 2.21
CA ILE A 222 1.94 19.21 3.37
C ILE A 222 2.41 17.82 3.75
N SER A 223 2.72 16.94 2.78
CA SER A 223 3.23 15.59 3.05
C SER A 223 4.57 15.63 3.79
N VAL A 224 5.49 16.50 3.37
CA VAL A 224 6.78 16.68 4.07
C VAL A 224 6.58 17.16 5.51
N LEU A 225 5.72 18.16 5.73
CA LEU A 225 5.40 18.65 7.08
C LEU A 225 4.76 17.55 7.95
N LEU A 226 3.82 16.78 7.39
CA LEU A 226 3.17 15.67 8.10
C LEU A 226 4.17 14.58 8.47
N ILE A 227 5.10 14.23 7.60
CA ILE A 227 6.13 13.22 7.88
C ILE A 227 7.03 13.68 9.05
N LEU A 228 7.42 14.94 9.08
CA LEU A 228 8.25 15.50 10.16
C LEU A 228 7.54 15.49 11.52
N VAL A 229 6.22 15.73 11.54
CA VAL A 229 5.43 15.81 12.78
C VAL A 229 4.90 14.44 13.21
N LEU A 230 4.27 13.70 12.28
CA LEU A 230 3.52 12.47 12.58
C LEU A 230 4.34 11.19 12.31
N LYS A 231 5.55 11.29 11.75
CA LYS A 231 6.38 10.14 11.39
C LYS A 231 5.58 9.13 10.53
N TRP A 232 5.47 7.88 10.96
CA TRP A 232 4.77 6.82 10.21
C TRP A 232 3.25 7.01 10.13
N LEU A 233 2.63 7.69 11.10
CA LEU A 233 1.21 8.07 11.05
C LEU A 233 0.90 9.07 9.93
N ALA A 234 1.91 9.73 9.37
CA ALA A 234 1.73 10.60 8.21
C ALA A 234 1.20 9.86 6.98
N VAL A 235 1.57 8.57 6.80
CA VAL A 235 1.21 7.81 5.58
C VAL A 235 -0.30 7.71 5.38
N PRO A 236 -1.11 7.22 6.35
CA PRO A 236 -2.57 7.18 6.20
C PRO A 236 -3.19 8.58 6.07
N VAL A 237 -2.64 9.60 6.76
CA VAL A 237 -3.14 10.97 6.66
C VAL A 237 -2.88 11.55 5.26
N ILE A 238 -1.69 11.34 4.70
CA ILE A 238 -1.34 11.77 3.34
C ILE A 238 -2.23 11.03 2.31
N PHE A 239 -2.49 9.75 2.52
CA PHE A 239 -3.36 8.96 1.64
C PHE A 239 -4.78 9.54 1.59
N ILE A 240 -5.38 9.85 2.74
CA ILE A 240 -6.70 10.48 2.82
C ILE A 240 -6.67 11.87 2.17
N LEU A 241 -5.65 12.67 2.47
CA LEU A 241 -5.49 14.01 1.91
C LEU A 241 -5.37 13.97 0.38
N TYR A 242 -4.61 13.00 -0.17
CA TYR A 242 -4.49 12.79 -1.61
C TYR A 242 -5.85 12.51 -2.25
N ILE A 243 -6.68 11.65 -1.65
CA ILE A 243 -8.02 11.35 -2.16
C ILE A 243 -8.90 12.61 -2.15
N ILE A 244 -8.93 13.33 -1.02
CA ILE A 244 -9.76 14.54 -0.87
C ILE A 244 -9.33 15.60 -1.88
N LEU A 245 -8.03 15.92 -1.97
CA LEU A 245 -7.52 16.91 -2.92
C LEU A 245 -7.77 16.51 -4.38
N SER A 246 -7.64 15.21 -4.70
CA SER A 246 -7.95 14.70 -6.03
C SER A 246 -9.39 14.95 -6.41
N LEU A 247 -10.33 14.63 -5.53
CA LEU A 247 -11.77 14.81 -5.78
C LEU A 247 -12.14 16.29 -5.95
N ILE A 248 -11.53 17.18 -5.17
CA ILE A 248 -11.75 18.62 -5.29
C ILE A 248 -11.18 19.16 -6.60
N THR A 249 -9.96 18.75 -6.96
CA THR A 249 -9.25 19.26 -8.14
C THR A 249 -9.91 18.79 -9.43
N VAL A 250 -10.31 17.53 -9.53
CA VAL A 250 -10.94 16.98 -10.73
C VAL A 250 -12.34 17.57 -10.96
N ARG A 251 -13.10 17.84 -9.89
CA ARG A 251 -14.41 18.53 -10.00
C ARG A 251 -14.31 19.96 -10.53
N ARG A 252 -13.16 20.61 -10.40
CA ARG A 252 -12.93 22.00 -10.86
C ARG A 252 -12.47 22.09 -12.32
N GLN A 253 -12.06 20.97 -12.93
CA GLN A 253 -11.74 20.96 -14.35
C GLN A 253 -13.06 20.84 -15.14
N PRO A 254 -13.40 21.84 -16.01
CA PRO A 254 -14.56 21.70 -16.87
C PRO A 254 -14.38 20.46 -17.75
N LYS A 255 -15.47 19.68 -17.90
CA LYS A 255 -15.50 18.57 -18.84
C LYS A 255 -15.23 19.17 -20.23
N MET A 256 -14.05 18.91 -20.79
CA MET A 256 -13.80 19.10 -22.21
C MET A 256 -14.53 18.04 -23.01
#